data_d12bbf3ecb1dc09986a84e8d88b9ba01
#
_entry.id   d12bbf3ecb1dc09986a84e8d88b9ba01
#
_cell.length_a   1.000
_cell.length_b   1.000
_cell.length_c   1.000
_cell.angle_alpha   90.00
_cell.angle_beta   90.00
_cell.angle_gamma   90.00
#
_symmetry.space_group_name_H-M   'P 1'
#
loop_
_entity.id
_entity.type
_entity.pdbx_description
1 polymer ?
#
loop_
_entity_poly.entity_id
_entity_poly.type
_entity_poly.pdbx_seq_one_letter_code
_entity_poly.pdbx_strand_id
1 'polypeptide(L)'
;MEIERKFTIKKLPADLDRYPCRHIEQGYLCTNPVVRVRREDEEYILTYKGSGMMAREEHNLALNREAYLHLREKADGNIISKKRYLIPLPNPAFRKGFPTPPADYELTIELDVFDPPFAPLVMAEVEFGSTEAAEAFSPPDWFDEDVTWHREFHNSYMALHTPGCP
;
A
#
# COMPACT_ATOMS: atom_id res chain seq x y z
N MET A 1 8.54 1.64 -12.48
CA MET A 1 7.10 1.35 -12.56
C MET A 1 6.73 0.52 -11.34
N GLU A 2 5.71 0.92 -10.63
CA GLU A 2 5.13 0.17 -9.51
C GLU A 2 3.99 -0.71 -10.03
N ILE A 3 4.00 -2.00 -9.66
CA ILE A 3 2.97 -2.96 -10.03
C ILE A 3 2.50 -3.65 -8.76
N GLU A 4 1.30 -3.33 -8.29
CA GLU A 4 0.79 -3.83 -7.02
C GLU A 4 -0.65 -4.32 -7.13
N ARG A 5 -1.02 -5.25 -6.26
CA ARG A 5 -2.42 -5.63 -6.01
C ARG A 5 -2.78 -5.38 -4.55
N LYS A 6 -4.05 -5.04 -4.33
CA LYS A 6 -4.62 -4.71 -3.02
C LYS A 6 -5.75 -5.66 -2.68
N PHE A 7 -5.77 -6.05 -1.40
CA PHE A 7 -6.78 -7.00 -0.90
C PHE A 7 -7.31 -6.54 0.46
N THR A 8 -8.57 -6.80 0.69
CA THR A 8 -9.09 -6.87 2.06
C THR A 8 -8.70 -8.21 2.66
N ILE A 9 -8.85 -8.36 3.97
CA ILE A 9 -8.50 -9.60 4.67
C ILE A 9 -9.69 -10.14 5.47
N LYS A 10 -9.74 -11.45 5.64
CA LYS A 10 -10.78 -12.12 6.42
C LYS A 10 -10.52 -11.97 7.92
N LYS A 11 -9.25 -12.08 8.30
CA LYS A 11 -8.82 -12.08 9.69
C LYS A 11 -7.36 -11.62 9.77
N LEU A 12 -7.03 -10.85 10.79
CA LEU A 12 -5.64 -10.50 11.10
C LEU A 12 -4.82 -11.78 11.37
N PRO A 13 -3.62 -11.89 10.77
CA PRO A 13 -2.69 -12.96 11.14
C PRO A 13 -2.38 -12.94 12.63
N ALA A 14 -2.22 -14.13 13.22
CA ALA A 14 -1.69 -14.25 14.57
C ALA A 14 -0.23 -13.78 14.62
N ASP A 15 0.19 -13.30 15.78
CA ASP A 15 1.59 -12.96 16.05
C ASP A 15 2.16 -11.87 15.12
N LEU A 16 1.39 -10.81 14.82
CA LEU A 16 1.85 -9.67 14.02
C LEU A 16 3.12 -9.04 14.59
N ASP A 17 3.29 -9.04 15.91
CA ASP A 17 4.45 -8.45 16.59
C ASP A 17 5.79 -9.09 16.21
N ARG A 18 5.77 -10.27 15.64
CA ARG A 18 7.00 -10.93 15.14
C ARG A 18 7.51 -10.37 13.81
N TYR A 19 6.71 -9.58 13.11
CA TYR A 19 7.09 -8.99 11.82
C TYR A 19 7.58 -7.56 12.00
N PRO A 20 8.50 -7.11 11.13
CA PRO A 20 8.87 -5.69 11.08
C PRO A 20 7.64 -4.81 10.90
N CYS A 21 7.58 -3.73 11.67
CA CYS A 21 6.47 -2.78 11.63
C CYS A 21 7.03 -1.38 11.38
N ARG A 22 6.43 -0.66 10.46
CA ARG A 22 6.73 0.74 10.15
C ARG A 22 5.53 1.61 10.43
N HIS A 23 5.76 2.77 11.02
CA HIS A 23 4.74 3.79 11.20
C HIS A 23 4.74 4.72 10.00
N ILE A 24 3.61 4.79 9.31
CA ILE A 24 3.43 5.62 8.14
C ILE A 24 2.43 6.74 8.44
N GLU A 25 2.83 7.96 8.12
CA GLU A 25 1.96 9.13 8.07
C GLU A 25 2.11 9.76 6.71
N GLN A 26 1.01 10.05 6.02
CA GLN A 26 1.05 10.59 4.66
C GLN A 26 -0.08 11.56 4.37
N GLY A 27 0.23 12.55 3.54
CA GLY A 27 -0.70 13.54 3.06
C GLY A 27 -0.57 13.76 1.55
N TYR A 28 -1.67 14.12 0.91
CA TYR A 28 -1.74 14.30 -0.54
C TYR A 28 -1.80 15.78 -0.90
N LEU A 29 -0.81 16.25 -1.67
CA LEU A 29 -0.77 17.61 -2.23
C LEU A 29 -1.62 17.70 -3.50
N CYS A 30 -1.75 16.59 -4.21
CA CYS A 30 -2.56 16.41 -5.39
C CYS A 30 -2.91 14.93 -5.55
N THR A 31 -4.08 14.62 -6.08
CA THR A 31 -4.51 13.23 -6.27
C THR A 31 -4.60 12.80 -7.74
N ASN A 32 -4.44 13.74 -8.67
CA ASN A 32 -4.40 13.43 -10.11
C ASN A 32 -3.55 14.47 -10.88
N PRO A 33 -2.28 14.17 -11.17
CA PRO A 33 -1.52 13.01 -10.73
C PRO A 33 -1.37 12.97 -9.21
N VAL A 34 -0.99 11.82 -8.67
CA VAL A 34 -0.72 11.72 -7.23
C VAL A 34 0.60 12.42 -6.91
N VAL A 35 0.55 13.38 -5.99
CA VAL A 35 1.73 13.96 -5.34
C VAL A 35 1.51 13.84 -3.83
N ARG A 36 2.33 13.05 -3.18
CA ARG A 36 2.20 12.67 -1.78
C ARG A 36 3.47 12.95 -1.00
N VAL A 37 3.35 13.43 0.22
CA VAL A 37 4.44 13.44 1.20
C VAL A 37 4.18 12.37 2.24
N ARG A 38 5.22 11.63 2.60
CA ARG A 38 5.16 10.52 3.56
C ARG A 38 6.31 10.61 4.54
N ARG A 39 5.98 10.39 5.79
CA ARG A 39 6.90 9.97 6.83
C ARG A 39 6.75 8.46 7.01
N GLU A 40 7.85 7.75 6.98
CA GLU A 40 7.92 6.32 7.27
C GLU A 40 9.02 6.13 8.32
N ASP A 41 8.62 5.95 9.58
CA ASP A 41 9.50 6.03 10.75
C ASP A 41 10.28 7.35 10.77
N GLU A 42 11.59 7.32 10.51
CA GLU A 42 12.46 8.52 10.45
C GLU A 42 12.84 8.92 9.01
N GLU A 43 12.23 8.31 8.01
CA GLU A 43 12.43 8.65 6.61
C GLU A 43 11.28 9.54 6.09
N TYR A 44 11.63 10.47 5.20
CA TYR A 44 10.69 11.44 4.65
C TYR A 44 10.82 11.44 3.13
N ILE A 45 9.70 11.27 2.44
CA ILE A 45 9.68 11.03 1.00
C ILE A 45 8.55 11.85 0.36
N LEU A 46 8.85 12.48 -0.79
CA LEU A 46 7.84 12.97 -1.71
C LEU A 46 7.70 11.95 -2.84
N THR A 47 6.48 11.55 -3.13
CA THR A 47 6.18 10.56 -4.18
C THR A 47 5.28 11.18 -5.22
N TYR A 48 5.65 11.04 -6.49
CA TYR A 48 4.79 11.23 -7.64
C TYR A 48 4.32 9.88 -8.14
N LYS A 49 3.02 9.74 -8.42
CA LYS A 49 2.48 8.57 -9.12
C LYS A 49 1.62 9.00 -10.30
N GLY A 50 1.88 8.40 -11.44
CA GLY A 50 1.08 8.59 -12.65
C GLY A 50 -0.29 7.91 -12.59
N SER A 51 -0.95 7.84 -13.74
CA SER A 51 -2.23 7.16 -13.88
C SER A 51 -2.09 5.63 -13.82
N GLY A 52 -3.16 4.96 -13.46
CA GLY A 52 -3.23 3.50 -13.35
C GLY A 52 -3.68 3.04 -11.97
N MET A 53 -4.13 1.81 -11.88
CA MET A 53 -4.57 1.21 -10.60
C MET A 53 -3.64 0.08 -10.15
N MET A 54 -3.31 -0.85 -11.05
CA MET A 54 -2.41 -1.95 -10.77
C MET A 54 -0.96 -1.63 -11.15
N ALA A 55 -0.75 -0.99 -12.31
CA ALA A 55 0.58 -0.63 -12.81
C ALA A 55 0.62 0.86 -13.11
N ARG A 56 1.61 1.57 -12.57
CA ARG A 56 1.78 3.01 -12.77
C ARG A 56 3.21 3.48 -12.56
N GLU A 57 3.53 4.58 -13.19
CA GLU A 57 4.78 5.29 -12.96
C GLU A 57 4.87 5.76 -11.51
N GLU A 58 6.02 5.58 -10.89
CA GLU A 58 6.30 6.07 -9.55
C GLU A 58 7.70 6.69 -9.49
N HIS A 59 7.80 7.85 -8.87
CA HIS A 59 9.06 8.53 -8.57
C HIS A 59 9.09 8.97 -7.11
N ASN A 60 10.13 8.58 -6.40
CA ASN A 60 10.35 8.91 -4.99
C ASN A 60 11.55 9.85 -4.84
N LEU A 61 11.34 10.95 -4.12
CA LEU A 61 12.36 11.96 -3.83
C LEU A 61 12.51 12.07 -2.31
N ALA A 62 13.76 11.97 -1.84
CA ALA A 62 14.03 12.14 -0.42
C ALA A 62 13.74 13.57 0.04
N LEU A 63 13.12 13.71 1.19
CA LEU A 63 12.92 14.97 1.89
C LEU A 63 13.68 14.95 3.22
N ASN A 64 13.99 16.14 3.75
CA ASN A 64 14.32 16.26 5.14
C ASN A 64 13.05 16.48 6.00
N ARG A 65 13.20 16.41 7.32
CA ARG A 65 12.07 16.55 8.25
C ARG A 65 11.35 17.89 8.10
N GLU A 66 12.11 18.99 7.97
CA GLU A 66 11.55 20.35 7.86
C GLU A 66 10.72 20.50 6.57
N ALA A 67 11.23 20.01 5.45
CA ALA A 67 10.51 20.02 4.18
C ALA A 67 9.21 19.19 4.25
N TYR A 68 9.28 18.00 4.87
CA TYR A 68 8.10 17.17 5.09
C TYR A 68 7.03 17.90 5.91
N LEU A 69 7.40 18.48 7.06
CA LEU A 69 6.45 19.19 7.93
C LEU A 69 5.84 20.41 7.21
N HIS A 70 6.63 21.12 6.45
CA HIS A 70 6.16 22.27 5.66
C HIS A 70 5.14 21.85 4.59
N LEU A 71 5.44 20.80 3.83
CA LEU A 71 4.56 20.31 2.77
C LEU A 71 3.32 19.60 3.34
N ARG A 72 3.46 18.88 4.46
CA ARG A 72 2.34 18.22 5.13
C ARG A 72 1.22 19.19 5.48
N GLU A 73 1.54 20.42 5.89
CA GLU A 73 0.54 21.47 6.20
C GLU A 73 -0.28 21.88 4.99
N LYS A 74 0.22 21.63 3.78
CA LYS A 74 -0.45 21.96 2.51
C LYS A 74 -1.25 20.79 1.95
N ALA A 75 -1.29 19.66 2.63
CA ALA A 75 -2.00 18.48 2.18
C ALA A 75 -3.52 18.71 2.19
N ASP A 76 -4.18 18.21 1.15
CA ASP A 76 -5.62 18.20 1.05
C ASP A 76 -6.23 17.04 1.85
N GLY A 77 -7.42 17.24 2.39
CA GLY A 77 -8.17 16.20 3.09
C GLY A 77 -7.51 15.72 4.37
N ASN A 78 -7.63 14.41 4.63
CA ASN A 78 -7.13 13.79 5.83
C ASN A 78 -5.68 13.34 5.68
N ILE A 79 -4.89 13.53 6.73
CA ILE A 79 -3.63 12.83 6.89
C ILE A 79 -3.94 11.37 7.21
N ILE A 80 -3.40 10.45 6.44
CA ILE A 80 -3.54 9.02 6.69
C ILE A 80 -2.40 8.55 7.57
N SER A 81 -2.74 7.93 8.69
CA SER A 81 -1.79 7.28 9.60
C SER A 81 -2.09 5.79 9.67
N LYS A 82 -1.04 4.98 9.62
CA LYS A 82 -1.16 3.52 9.63
C LYS A 82 0.11 2.85 10.11
N LYS A 83 -0.03 1.60 10.55
CA LYS A 83 1.09 0.69 10.79
C LYS A 83 1.18 -0.28 9.64
N ARG A 84 2.36 -0.40 9.05
CA ARG A 84 2.65 -1.34 7.97
C ARG A 84 3.51 -2.47 8.48
N TYR A 85 2.96 -3.67 8.47
CA TYR A 85 3.70 -4.90 8.79
C TYR A 85 4.24 -5.52 7.51
N LEU A 86 5.52 -5.90 7.52
CA LEU A 86 6.18 -6.55 6.39
C LEU A 86 6.19 -8.06 6.62
N ILE A 87 5.31 -8.76 5.94
CA ILE A 87 5.11 -10.20 6.12
C ILE A 87 5.71 -10.94 4.92
N PRO A 88 6.76 -11.74 5.12
CA PRO A 88 7.32 -12.56 4.05
C PRO A 88 6.30 -13.56 3.53
N LEU A 89 6.23 -13.72 2.21
CA LEU A 89 5.43 -14.73 1.53
C LEU A 89 6.35 -15.61 0.70
N PRO A 90 6.98 -16.63 1.31
CA PRO A 90 7.82 -17.59 0.59
C PRO A 90 6.95 -18.48 -0.30
N ASN A 91 7.51 -18.87 -1.44
CA ASN A 91 6.84 -19.75 -2.40
C ASN A 91 5.41 -19.30 -2.74
N PRO A 92 5.23 -18.05 -3.20
CA PRO A 92 3.90 -17.56 -3.54
C PRO A 92 3.26 -18.41 -4.63
N ALA A 93 1.95 -18.61 -4.52
CA ALA A 93 1.19 -19.39 -5.47
C ALA A 93 0.78 -18.55 -6.69
N PHE A 94 0.80 -19.19 -7.86
CA PHE A 94 0.34 -18.61 -9.13
C PHE A 94 -0.61 -19.55 -9.85
N ARG A 95 -1.47 -19.00 -10.70
CA ARG A 95 -2.39 -19.80 -11.50
C ARG A 95 -1.66 -20.83 -12.36
N LYS A 96 -2.35 -21.92 -12.66
CA LYS A 96 -1.84 -22.99 -13.54
C LYS A 96 -1.42 -22.40 -14.91
N GLY A 97 -0.23 -22.76 -15.38
CA GLY A 97 0.33 -22.28 -16.63
C GLY A 97 1.27 -21.08 -16.51
N PHE A 98 1.31 -20.43 -15.35
CA PHE A 98 2.35 -19.46 -15.08
C PHE A 98 3.68 -20.16 -14.82
N PRO A 99 4.83 -19.65 -15.33
CA PRO A 99 6.14 -20.25 -15.09
C PRO A 99 6.42 -20.40 -13.60
N THR A 100 6.93 -21.57 -13.19
CA THR A 100 7.32 -21.81 -11.80
C THR A 100 8.45 -20.86 -11.40
N PRO A 101 8.26 -20.00 -10.40
CA PRO A 101 9.33 -19.14 -9.91
C PRO A 101 10.52 -19.95 -9.34
N PRO A 102 11.71 -19.35 -9.22
CA PRO A 102 12.84 -19.95 -8.52
C PRO A 102 12.45 -20.41 -7.10
N ALA A 103 13.15 -21.42 -6.59
CA ALA A 103 12.84 -22.00 -5.28
C ALA A 103 12.99 -21.04 -4.09
N ASP A 104 13.78 -19.99 -4.28
CA ASP A 104 14.02 -18.92 -3.30
C ASP A 104 13.19 -17.65 -3.56
N TYR A 105 12.23 -17.72 -4.50
CA TYR A 105 11.36 -16.59 -4.80
C TYR A 105 10.42 -16.28 -3.65
N GLU A 106 10.47 -15.04 -3.22
CA GLU A 106 9.67 -14.54 -2.10
C GLU A 106 9.02 -13.22 -2.49
N LEU A 107 7.77 -13.04 -2.11
CA LEU A 107 7.09 -11.76 -2.13
C LEU A 107 6.98 -11.23 -0.70
N THR A 108 6.70 -9.94 -0.57
CA THR A 108 6.38 -9.32 0.72
C THR A 108 4.93 -8.86 0.70
N ILE A 109 4.19 -9.26 1.72
CA ILE A 109 2.87 -8.69 1.98
C ILE A 109 3.07 -7.46 2.86
N GLU A 110 2.65 -6.31 2.37
CA GLU A 110 2.57 -5.08 3.14
C GLU A 110 1.17 -4.99 3.75
N LEU A 111 1.05 -5.31 5.03
CA LEU A 111 -0.21 -5.30 5.75
C LEU A 111 -0.39 -3.97 6.48
N ASP A 112 -1.31 -3.15 5.99
CA ASP A 112 -1.61 -1.84 6.53
C ASP A 112 -2.78 -1.91 7.51
N VAL A 113 -2.51 -1.59 8.76
CA VAL A 113 -3.51 -1.42 9.83
C VAL A 113 -3.72 0.06 10.04
N PHE A 114 -4.89 0.56 9.64
CA PHE A 114 -5.17 1.99 9.64
C PHE A 114 -5.57 2.51 11.03
N ASP A 115 -5.09 3.71 11.35
CA ASP A 115 -5.54 4.48 12.50
C ASP A 115 -6.86 5.21 12.19
N PRO A 116 -7.61 5.70 13.19
CA PRO A 116 -8.77 6.55 12.93
C PRO A 116 -8.41 7.76 12.03
N PRO A 117 -9.33 8.20 11.15
CA PRO A 117 -10.74 7.81 11.04
C PRO A 117 -10.99 6.56 10.20
N PHE A 118 -9.95 5.89 9.69
CA PHE A 118 -10.06 4.74 8.79
C PHE A 118 -10.12 3.39 9.52
N ALA A 119 -9.68 3.34 10.78
CA ALA A 119 -9.86 2.15 11.59
C ALA A 119 -11.36 1.73 11.63
N PRO A 120 -11.69 0.44 11.58
CA PRO A 120 -10.84 -0.74 11.73
C PRO A 120 -10.31 -1.31 10.39
N LEU A 121 -10.23 -0.53 9.33
CA LEU A 121 -9.77 -0.98 8.02
C LEU A 121 -8.37 -1.59 8.12
N VAL A 122 -8.21 -2.74 7.47
CA VAL A 122 -6.92 -3.40 7.24
C VAL A 122 -6.84 -3.79 5.78
N MET A 123 -5.73 -3.50 5.13
CA MET A 123 -5.49 -3.88 3.74
C MET A 123 -4.14 -4.56 3.58
N ALA A 124 -4.08 -5.52 2.67
CA ALA A 124 -2.84 -6.14 2.24
C ALA A 124 -2.48 -5.64 0.84
N GLU A 125 -1.26 -5.20 0.66
CA GLU A 125 -0.69 -4.85 -0.64
C GLU A 125 0.45 -5.82 -0.96
N VAL A 126 0.56 -6.21 -2.22
CA VAL A 126 1.65 -7.06 -2.73
C VAL A 126 2.17 -6.44 -4.01
N GLU A 127 3.48 -6.17 -4.06
CA GLU A 127 4.16 -5.65 -5.23
C GLU A 127 4.81 -6.78 -6.05
N PHE A 128 4.76 -6.63 -7.37
CA PHE A 128 5.23 -7.64 -8.33
C PHE A 128 6.26 -7.05 -9.28
N GLY A 129 7.15 -7.92 -9.75
CA GLY A 129 8.15 -7.56 -10.75
C GLY A 129 7.61 -7.43 -12.18
N SER A 130 6.39 -7.92 -12.44
CA SER A 130 5.74 -7.82 -13.74
C SER A 130 4.21 -7.86 -13.64
N THR A 131 3.55 -7.32 -14.64
CA THR A 131 2.08 -7.35 -14.75
C THR A 131 1.56 -8.79 -14.84
N GLU A 132 2.26 -9.65 -15.58
CA GLU A 132 1.91 -11.05 -15.74
C GLU A 132 1.95 -11.80 -14.40
N ALA A 133 2.95 -11.52 -13.55
CA ALA A 133 3.03 -12.08 -12.20
C ALA A 133 1.88 -11.58 -11.32
N ALA A 134 1.59 -10.29 -11.38
CA ALA A 134 0.47 -9.70 -10.64
C ALA A 134 -0.87 -10.36 -11.02
N GLU A 135 -1.12 -10.52 -12.32
CA GLU A 135 -2.35 -11.14 -12.84
C GLU A 135 -2.45 -12.64 -12.52
N ALA A 136 -1.29 -13.33 -12.48
CA ALA A 136 -1.24 -14.77 -12.21
C ALA A 136 -1.26 -15.11 -10.71
N PHE A 137 -1.02 -14.16 -9.84
CA PHE A 137 -0.94 -14.36 -8.40
C PHE A 137 -2.22 -14.95 -7.81
N SER A 138 -2.05 -16.02 -7.03
CA SER A 138 -3.12 -16.64 -6.25
C SER A 138 -2.94 -16.23 -4.79
N PRO A 139 -3.84 -15.41 -4.23
CA PRO A 139 -3.68 -14.89 -2.89
C PRO A 139 -3.79 -15.99 -1.81
N PRO A 140 -3.13 -15.80 -0.66
CA PRO A 140 -3.31 -16.69 0.49
C PRO A 140 -4.77 -16.75 0.96
N ASP A 141 -5.14 -17.85 1.61
CA ASP A 141 -6.54 -18.11 2.04
C ASP A 141 -7.09 -17.07 3.04
N TRP A 142 -6.23 -16.35 3.74
CA TRP A 142 -6.66 -15.31 4.69
C TRP A 142 -6.94 -13.94 4.05
N PHE A 143 -6.60 -13.76 2.76
CA PHE A 143 -7.07 -12.64 1.97
C PHE A 143 -8.56 -12.82 1.67
N ASP A 144 -9.28 -11.71 1.51
CA ASP A 144 -10.71 -11.74 1.20
C ASP A 144 -10.95 -11.28 -0.23
N GLU A 145 -11.22 -10.02 -0.46
CA GLU A 145 -11.53 -9.48 -1.77
C GLU A 145 -10.32 -8.79 -2.42
N ASP A 146 -10.16 -8.98 -3.73
CA ASP A 146 -9.26 -8.19 -4.54
C ASP A 146 -9.90 -6.83 -4.81
N VAL A 147 -9.35 -5.79 -4.21
CA VAL A 147 -9.83 -4.42 -4.34
C VAL A 147 -8.89 -3.53 -5.17
N THR A 148 -7.99 -4.14 -5.93
CA THR A 148 -7.03 -3.44 -6.80
C THR A 148 -7.70 -2.42 -7.70
N TRP A 149 -8.85 -2.77 -8.25
CA TRP A 149 -9.61 -1.96 -9.21
C TRP A 149 -10.70 -1.11 -8.57
N HIS A 150 -10.81 -1.15 -7.25
CA HIS A 150 -11.78 -0.40 -6.46
C HIS A 150 -11.15 0.89 -5.97
N ARG A 151 -11.47 2.00 -6.63
CA ARG A 151 -10.91 3.32 -6.37
C ARG A 151 -11.01 3.74 -4.90
N GLU A 152 -12.09 3.40 -4.24
CA GLU A 152 -12.37 3.73 -2.84
C GLU A 152 -11.38 3.13 -1.84
N PHE A 153 -10.63 2.10 -2.24
CA PHE A 153 -9.57 1.50 -1.43
C PHE A 153 -8.17 2.07 -1.72
N HIS A 154 -8.05 3.01 -2.64
CA HIS A 154 -6.79 3.70 -2.87
C HIS A 154 -6.61 4.84 -1.86
N ASN A 155 -5.42 4.95 -1.28
CA ASN A 155 -5.14 5.93 -0.23
C ASN A 155 -5.39 7.37 -0.69
N SER A 156 -5.14 7.70 -1.95
CA SER A 156 -5.41 9.02 -2.53
C SER A 156 -6.90 9.38 -2.50
N TYR A 157 -7.78 8.41 -2.76
CA TYR A 157 -9.22 8.59 -2.62
C TYR A 157 -9.63 8.70 -1.15
N MET A 158 -9.12 7.79 -0.33
CA MET A 158 -9.42 7.76 1.11
C MET A 158 -9.05 9.07 1.81
N ALA A 159 -7.96 9.71 1.42
CA ALA A 159 -7.54 10.98 1.99
C ALA A 159 -8.60 12.08 1.82
N LEU A 160 -9.35 12.07 0.71
CA LEU A 160 -10.39 13.06 0.41
C LEU A 160 -11.79 12.65 0.88
N HIS A 161 -11.97 11.41 1.33
CA HIS A 161 -13.28 10.85 1.69
C HIS A 161 -13.20 10.16 3.05
N THR A 162 -13.69 10.83 4.10
CA THR A 162 -13.74 10.25 5.45
C THR A 162 -14.84 9.19 5.52
N PRO A 163 -14.57 7.97 6.05
CA PRO A 163 -15.59 6.95 6.23
C PRO A 163 -16.78 7.46 7.06
N GLY A 164 -18.00 7.13 6.63
CA GLY A 164 -19.23 7.54 7.32
C GLY A 164 -19.66 8.99 7.09
N CYS A 165 -18.93 9.76 6.29
CA CYS A 165 -19.36 11.07 5.81
C CYS A 165 -19.97 10.92 4.41
N PRO A 166 -21.19 11.42 4.20
CA PRO A 166 -21.82 11.39 2.89
C PRO A 166 -21.09 12.26 1.85
#